data_c5f38049656a63a8f6ef73cf68223d67
#
_entry.id   c5f38049656a63a8f6ef73cf68223d67
#
_cell.length_a   1.000
_cell.length_b   1.000
_cell.length_c   1.000
_cell.angle_alpha   90.00
_cell.angle_beta   90.00
_cell.angle_gamma   90.00
#
_symmetry.space_group_name_H-M   'P 1'
#
loop_
_entity.id
_entity.type
_entity.pdbx_description
1 polymer ?
#
loop_
_entity_poly.entity_id
_entity_poly.type
_entity_poly.pdbx_seq_one_letter_code
_entity_poly.pdbx_strand_id
1 'polypeptide(L)'
;EYSAMASMRHLQEHVRPTLMRIYRITAEEADFYFRDMWLVVHSLATLIVTNDCPYSDEELARLLTGFSVSIYKAIREIPGFAAGAFDRDAVFRALAGGDEGKAPVK
;
A
#
# COMPACT_ATOMS: atom_id res chain seq x y z
N GLU A 1 2.61 22.79 -16.69
CA GLU A 1 2.68 21.51 -17.35
C GLU A 1 2.09 20.39 -16.49
N TYR A 2 1.32 19.52 -17.11
CA TYR A 2 0.64 18.45 -16.41
C TYR A 2 1.47 17.17 -16.37
N SER A 3 1.50 16.51 -15.22
CA SER A 3 2.14 15.21 -15.10
C SER A 3 1.35 14.33 -14.14
N ALA A 4 1.49 13.02 -14.30
CA ALA A 4 0.81 12.08 -13.41
C ALA A 4 1.27 12.25 -11.96
N MET A 5 2.55 12.50 -11.76
CA MET A 5 3.07 12.66 -10.40
C MET A 5 2.60 13.95 -9.76
N ALA A 6 2.47 15.02 -10.56
CA ALA A 6 1.93 16.28 -10.03
C ALA A 6 0.47 16.09 -9.61
N SER A 7 -0.28 15.34 -10.42
CA SER A 7 -1.67 15.03 -10.09
C SER A 7 -1.75 14.20 -8.81
N MET A 8 -0.88 13.22 -8.67
CA MET A 8 -0.84 12.39 -7.48
C MET A 8 -0.57 13.23 -6.23
N ARG A 9 0.40 14.14 -6.30
CA ARG A 9 0.73 14.97 -5.16
C ARG A 9 -0.40 15.92 -4.79
N HIS A 10 -1.08 16.45 -5.80
CA HIS A 10 -2.22 17.32 -5.54
C HIS A 10 -3.33 16.59 -4.81
N LEU A 11 -3.68 15.40 -5.28
CA LEU A 11 -4.70 14.59 -4.63
C LEU A 11 -4.26 14.14 -3.23
N GLN A 12 -2.98 13.81 -3.08
CA GLN A 12 -2.44 13.40 -1.79
C GLN A 12 -2.65 14.48 -0.74
N GLU A 13 -2.35 15.72 -1.07
CA GLU A 13 -2.56 16.83 -0.13
C GLU A 13 -4.02 17.01 0.21
N HIS A 14 -4.88 16.80 -0.77
CA HIS A 14 -6.31 16.98 -0.58
C HIS A 14 -6.90 15.90 0.34
N VAL A 15 -6.49 14.65 0.19
CA VAL A 15 -7.09 13.56 0.95
C VAL A 15 -6.37 13.26 2.27
N ARG A 16 -5.18 13.84 2.47
CA ARG A 16 -4.39 13.55 3.68
C ARG A 16 -5.17 13.70 4.98
N PRO A 17 -5.87 14.82 5.21
CA PRO A 17 -6.57 14.98 6.48
C PRO A 17 -7.64 13.90 6.71
N THR A 18 -8.31 13.50 5.64
CA THR A 18 -9.34 12.48 5.74
C THR A 18 -8.75 11.12 6.12
N LEU A 19 -7.63 10.77 5.48
CA LEU A 19 -6.96 9.51 5.78
C LEU A 19 -6.45 9.47 7.20
N MET A 20 -5.86 10.58 7.66
CA MET A 20 -5.38 10.67 9.03
C MET A 20 -6.51 10.44 10.03
N ARG A 21 -7.66 11.03 9.76
CA ARG A 21 -8.80 10.93 10.66
C ARG A 21 -9.42 9.53 10.66
N ILE A 22 -9.62 8.97 9.48
CA ILE A 22 -10.30 7.68 9.36
C ILE A 22 -9.42 6.54 9.88
N TYR A 23 -8.16 6.54 9.49
CA TYR A 23 -7.26 5.43 9.84
C TYR A 23 -6.44 5.70 11.10
N ARG A 24 -6.52 6.90 11.65
CA ARG A 24 -5.79 7.30 12.85
C ARG A 24 -4.29 7.09 12.67
N ILE A 25 -3.78 7.66 11.60
CA ILE A 25 -2.36 7.57 11.25
C ILE A 25 -1.80 8.98 11.11
N THR A 26 -0.47 9.04 11.08
CA THR A 26 0.23 10.31 10.93
C THR A 26 0.14 10.82 9.50
N ALA A 27 0.52 12.09 9.31
CA ALA A 27 0.55 12.67 7.97
C ALA A 27 1.51 11.90 7.06
N GLU A 28 2.67 11.51 7.59
CA GLU A 28 3.63 10.75 6.81
C GLU A 28 3.07 9.39 6.40
N GLU A 29 2.40 8.72 7.32
CA GLU A 29 1.79 7.44 7.05
C GLU A 29 0.65 7.55 6.04
N ALA A 30 -0.13 8.62 6.13
CA ALA A 30 -1.21 8.86 5.18
C ALA A 30 -0.65 9.09 3.78
N ASP A 31 0.43 9.86 3.66
CA ASP A 31 1.05 10.11 2.37
C ASP A 31 1.63 8.83 1.77
N PHE A 32 2.24 7.99 2.62
CA PHE A 32 2.77 6.71 2.19
C PHE A 32 1.66 5.80 1.67
N TYR A 33 0.59 5.68 2.43
CA TYR A 33 -0.56 4.87 2.05
C TYR A 33 -1.17 5.35 0.74
N PHE A 34 -1.38 6.65 0.63
CA PHE A 34 -2.00 7.21 -0.58
C PHE A 34 -1.13 6.98 -1.80
N ARG A 35 0.16 7.25 -1.68
CA ARG A 35 1.08 7.08 -2.81
C ARG A 35 1.06 5.65 -3.32
N ASP A 36 1.17 4.69 -2.41
CA ASP A 36 1.24 3.29 -2.81
C ASP A 36 -0.07 2.83 -3.44
N MET A 37 -1.21 3.23 -2.86
CA MET A 37 -2.50 2.88 -3.43
C MET A 37 -2.71 3.57 -4.77
N TRP A 38 -2.25 4.82 -4.91
CA TRP A 38 -2.37 5.52 -6.17
C TRP A 38 -1.59 4.82 -7.27
N LEU A 39 -0.39 4.35 -6.94
CA LEU A 39 0.43 3.64 -7.92
C LEU A 39 -0.25 2.34 -8.37
N VAL A 40 -0.84 1.61 -7.44
CA VAL A 40 -1.57 0.39 -7.79
C VAL A 40 -2.76 0.71 -8.68
N VAL A 41 -3.56 1.70 -8.29
CA VAL A 41 -4.75 2.07 -9.07
C VAL A 41 -4.35 2.58 -10.46
N HIS A 42 -3.31 3.40 -10.52
CA HIS A 42 -2.83 3.93 -11.81
C HIS A 42 -2.38 2.80 -12.73
N SER A 43 -1.69 1.84 -12.18
CA SER A 43 -1.22 0.68 -12.95
C SER A 43 -2.39 -0.11 -13.53
N LEU A 44 -3.39 -0.38 -12.69
CA LEU A 44 -4.57 -1.11 -13.13
C LEU A 44 -5.37 -0.32 -14.16
N ALA A 45 -5.50 0.98 -13.94
CA ALA A 45 -6.20 1.85 -14.88
C ALA A 45 -5.54 1.84 -16.25
N THR A 46 -4.21 1.82 -16.27
CA THR A 46 -3.47 1.74 -17.53
C THR A 46 -3.78 0.46 -18.27
N LEU A 47 -3.84 -0.66 -17.57
CA LEU A 47 -4.21 -1.94 -18.19
C LEU A 47 -5.63 -1.90 -18.76
N ILE A 48 -6.54 -1.27 -18.03
CA ILE A 48 -7.93 -1.17 -18.49
C ILE A 48 -8.03 -0.31 -19.75
N VAL A 49 -7.36 0.84 -19.73
CA VAL A 49 -7.44 1.78 -20.86
C VAL A 49 -6.80 1.20 -22.10
N THR A 50 -5.75 0.41 -21.95
CA THR A 50 -5.09 -0.21 -23.09
C THR A 50 -5.74 -1.53 -23.50
N ASN A 51 -6.86 -1.87 -22.88
CA ASN A 51 -7.62 -3.09 -23.17
C ASN A 51 -6.79 -4.35 -22.95
N ASP A 52 -5.97 -4.32 -21.91
CA ASP A 52 -5.02 -5.38 -21.63
C ASP A 52 -5.21 -5.95 -20.23
N CYS A 53 -6.33 -5.61 -19.59
CA CYS A 53 -6.59 -6.04 -18.24
C CYS A 53 -7.30 -7.39 -18.23
N PRO A 54 -6.67 -8.43 -17.65
CA PRO A 54 -7.28 -9.76 -17.65
C PRO A 54 -8.21 -10.00 -16.47
N TYR A 55 -8.40 -8.97 -15.61
CA TYR A 55 -9.12 -9.16 -14.37
C TYR A 55 -10.56 -8.69 -14.46
N SER A 56 -11.47 -9.45 -13.84
CA SER A 56 -12.86 -9.05 -13.71
C SER A 56 -12.98 -7.93 -12.67
N ASP A 57 -14.16 -7.29 -12.67
CA ASP A 57 -14.42 -6.25 -11.66
C ASP A 57 -14.29 -6.80 -10.24
N GLU A 58 -14.74 -8.02 -10.03
CA GLU A 58 -14.64 -8.66 -8.72
C GLU A 58 -13.20 -8.91 -8.33
N GLU A 59 -12.38 -9.35 -9.29
CA GLU A 59 -10.98 -9.57 -9.03
C GLU A 59 -10.24 -8.26 -8.75
N LEU A 60 -10.60 -7.19 -9.47
CA LEU A 60 -10.01 -5.88 -9.25
C LEU A 60 -10.33 -5.38 -7.83
N ALA A 61 -11.58 -5.55 -7.41
CA ALA A 61 -11.97 -5.14 -6.07
C ALA A 61 -11.17 -5.89 -5.01
N ARG A 62 -10.96 -7.19 -5.23
CA ARG A 62 -10.20 -8.00 -4.27
C ARG A 62 -8.73 -7.60 -4.25
N LEU A 63 -8.16 -7.31 -5.42
CA LEU A 63 -6.78 -6.84 -5.50
C LEU A 63 -6.60 -5.55 -4.71
N LEU A 64 -7.48 -4.58 -4.94
CA LEU A 64 -7.38 -3.29 -4.26
C LEU A 64 -7.56 -3.44 -2.76
N THR A 65 -8.51 -4.26 -2.34
CA THR A 65 -8.71 -4.51 -0.91
C THR A 65 -7.48 -5.14 -0.31
N GLY A 66 -6.89 -6.12 -0.99
CA GLY A 66 -5.70 -6.79 -0.49
C GLY A 66 -4.53 -5.85 -0.31
N PHE A 67 -4.26 -5.02 -1.31
CA PHE A 67 -3.19 -4.04 -1.20
C PHE A 67 -3.45 -3.04 -0.09
N SER A 68 -4.69 -2.53 -0.01
CA SER A 68 -5.05 -1.55 1.01
C SER A 68 -4.85 -2.12 2.42
N VAL A 69 -5.36 -3.31 2.66
CA VAL A 69 -5.24 -3.96 3.96
C VAL A 69 -3.77 -4.24 4.29
N SER A 70 -3.01 -4.72 3.31
CA SER A 70 -1.60 -5.05 3.53
C SER A 70 -0.79 -3.83 3.90
N ILE A 71 -0.98 -2.72 3.18
CA ILE A 71 -0.24 -1.50 3.47
C ILE A 71 -0.61 -0.97 4.85
N TYR A 72 -1.89 -0.94 5.16
CA TYR A 72 -2.35 -0.42 6.44
C TYR A 72 -1.82 -1.27 7.60
N LYS A 73 -1.87 -2.60 7.46
CA LYS A 73 -1.34 -3.48 8.49
C LYS A 73 0.17 -3.29 8.67
N ALA A 74 0.90 -3.11 7.57
CA ALA A 74 2.33 -2.87 7.67
C ALA A 74 2.63 -1.58 8.42
N ILE A 75 1.87 -0.53 8.13
CA ILE A 75 2.02 0.75 8.84
C ILE A 75 1.78 0.56 10.33
N ARG A 76 0.76 -0.22 10.70
CA ARG A 76 0.39 -0.40 12.10
C ARG A 76 1.31 -1.36 12.84
N GLU A 77 1.85 -2.36 12.15
CA GLU A 77 2.55 -3.45 12.83
C GLU A 77 4.07 -3.38 12.73
N ILE A 78 4.59 -2.60 11.80
CA ILE A 78 6.03 -2.50 11.59
C ILE A 78 6.47 -1.08 11.91
N PRO A 79 7.11 -0.85 13.09
CA PRO A 79 7.55 0.50 13.43
C PRO A 79 8.50 1.05 12.38
N GLY A 80 8.25 2.31 11.98
CA GLY A 80 9.08 2.98 11.00
C GLY A 80 8.84 2.59 9.57
N PHE A 81 7.81 1.80 9.30
CA PHE A 81 7.58 1.28 7.94
C PHE A 81 7.38 2.41 6.92
N ALA A 82 6.54 3.37 7.24
CA ALA A 82 6.23 4.45 6.29
C ALA A 82 7.44 5.34 6.02
N ALA A 83 8.35 5.45 6.96
CA ALA A 83 9.57 6.23 6.80
C ALA A 83 10.72 5.43 6.20
N GLY A 84 10.51 4.14 5.97
CA GLY A 84 11.57 3.28 5.49
C GLY A 84 12.63 2.97 6.54
N ALA A 85 12.32 3.25 7.81
CA ALA A 85 13.27 3.09 8.90
C ALA A 85 13.04 1.76 9.62
N PHE A 86 13.22 0.67 8.91
CA PHE A 86 13.04 -0.66 9.48
C PHE A 86 14.04 -1.61 8.82
N ASP A 87 14.31 -2.73 9.51
CA ASP A 87 15.22 -3.76 9.00
C ASP A 87 14.43 -4.69 8.08
N ARG A 88 14.66 -4.53 6.78
CA ARG A 88 13.95 -5.29 5.76
C ARG A 88 14.12 -6.79 5.94
N ASP A 89 15.35 -7.23 6.21
CA ASP A 89 15.60 -8.65 6.34
C ASP A 89 14.93 -9.24 7.58
N ALA A 90 14.93 -8.48 8.68
CA ALA A 90 14.25 -8.93 9.90
C ALA A 90 12.75 -9.08 9.67
N VAL A 91 12.15 -8.14 8.93
CA VAL A 91 10.73 -8.20 8.62
C VAL A 91 10.41 -9.44 7.80
N PHE A 92 11.21 -9.70 6.78
CA PHE A 92 10.97 -10.88 5.94
C PHE A 92 11.17 -12.18 6.71
N ARG A 93 12.16 -12.23 7.60
CA ARG A 93 12.34 -13.42 8.43
C ARG A 93 11.14 -13.66 9.32
N ALA A 94 10.61 -12.60 9.91
CA ALA A 94 9.44 -12.73 10.78
C ALA A 94 8.22 -13.20 10.00
N LEU A 95 8.01 -12.63 8.80
CA LEU A 95 6.87 -13.02 7.97
C LEU A 95 6.98 -14.47 7.49
N ALA A 96 8.19 -14.90 7.21
CA ALA A 96 8.41 -16.28 6.76
C ALA A 96 8.34 -17.28 7.91
N GLY A 97 8.14 -16.80 9.15
CA GLY A 97 8.14 -17.68 10.30
C GLY A 97 9.50 -18.24 10.62
N GLY A 98 10.55 -17.43 10.39
CA GLY A 98 11.91 -17.89 10.55
C GLY A 98 12.41 -17.93 11.97
N ASP A 99 11.59 -17.60 12.95
CA ASP A 99 11.98 -17.72 14.35
C ASP A 99 11.86 -19.18 14.78
N GLU A 100 12.59 -19.53 15.82
CA GLU A 100 12.64 -20.91 16.26
C GLU A 100 11.33 -21.39 16.83
N GLY A 101 10.50 -20.49 17.26
CA GLY A 101 9.23 -20.89 17.85
C GLY A 101 8.25 -21.44 16.88
N LYS A 102 8.50 -21.28 15.59
CA LYS A 102 7.55 -21.68 14.59
C LYS A 102 7.84 -23.07 14.06
N ALA A 103 6.84 -23.92 14.09
CA ALA A 103 6.99 -25.28 13.59
C ALA A 103 7.18 -25.27 12.08
N PRO A 104 8.01 -26.15 11.55
CA PRO A 104 8.17 -26.24 10.10
C PRO A 104 6.89 -26.69 9.43
N VAL A 105 6.66 -26.19 8.26
CA VAL A 105 5.51 -26.56 7.45
C VAL A 105 5.88 -27.77 6.61
N LYS A 106 5.03 -28.74 6.59
CA LYS A 106 5.26 -29.93 5.80
C LYS A 106 4.65 -29.85 4.43
#